data_24fd8962581872379a4b6089c8fb5920
#
_entry.id   24fd8962581872379a4b6089c8fb5920
#
_cell.length_a   1.000
_cell.length_b   1.000
_cell.length_c   1.000
_cell.angle_alpha   90.00
_cell.angle_beta   90.00
_cell.angle_gamma   90.00
#
_symmetry.space_group_name_H-M   'P 1'
#
loop_
_entity.id
_entity.type
_entity.pdbx_description
1 polymer ?
#
loop_
_entity_poly.entity_id
_entity_poly.type
_entity_poly.pdbx_seq_one_letter_code
_entity_poly.pdbx_strand_id
1 'polypeptide(L)'
;MKIDIFFHDKFKFSFERDLSEIYFKRLEKLPKNIISSIHSKKINNKDLKKIVKDHYKRSYLIFLDEDGKNLSSEELSKFIFSQIDKSLVFFVGGTNGFSSDILKHADLTLSLGRMTFTHSFAKIILLEQIYRSATIKMNHPYHRE
;
A
#
# COMPACT_ATOMS: atom_id res chain seq x y z
N MET A 1 -4.44 -8.64 10.96
CA MET A 1 -4.40 -8.39 9.49
C MET A 1 -2.97 -8.47 8.99
N LYS A 2 -2.72 -9.16 7.92
CA LYS A 2 -1.43 -9.22 7.23
C LYS A 2 -1.43 -8.25 6.05
N ILE A 3 -0.34 -7.49 5.88
CA ILE A 3 -0.14 -6.55 4.77
C ILE A 3 1.18 -6.85 4.07
N ASP A 4 1.13 -7.03 2.76
CA ASP A 4 2.31 -7.16 1.91
C ASP A 4 2.34 -5.98 0.92
N ILE A 5 3.51 -5.38 0.71
CA ILE A 5 3.72 -4.26 -0.21
C ILE A 5 4.80 -4.65 -1.22
N PHE A 6 4.44 -4.65 -2.49
CA PHE A 6 5.37 -4.92 -3.59
C PHE A 6 5.57 -3.65 -4.42
N PHE A 7 6.82 -3.35 -4.74
CA PHE A 7 7.18 -2.14 -5.49
C PHE A 7 8.26 -2.45 -6.53
N HIS A 8 8.29 -1.67 -7.62
CA HIS A 8 9.18 -1.92 -8.75
C HIS A 8 10.54 -1.25 -8.64
N ASP A 9 10.58 0.02 -8.26
CA ASP A 9 11.81 0.81 -8.31
C ASP A 9 12.39 1.04 -6.91
N LYS A 10 13.72 1.00 -6.82
CA LYS A 10 14.44 1.40 -5.61
C LYS A 10 14.32 2.90 -5.39
N PHE A 11 14.47 3.33 -4.14
CA PHE A 11 14.67 4.74 -3.83
C PHE A 11 15.98 5.23 -4.46
N LYS A 12 15.91 6.38 -5.11
CA LYS A 12 17.07 7.05 -5.70
C LYS A 12 17.95 7.72 -4.65
N PHE A 13 17.33 8.29 -3.61
CA PHE A 13 18.00 9.07 -2.58
C PHE A 13 17.91 8.40 -1.21
N SER A 14 18.98 8.55 -0.39
CA SER A 14 19.03 7.98 0.95
C SER A 14 17.94 8.57 1.88
N PHE A 15 17.64 9.86 1.75
CA PHE A 15 16.60 10.51 2.57
C PHE A 15 15.19 9.97 2.28
N GLU A 16 14.90 9.57 1.06
CA GLU A 16 13.63 8.91 0.71
C GLU A 16 13.55 7.53 1.37
N ARG A 17 14.64 6.76 1.32
CA ARG A 17 14.75 5.46 2.00
C ARG A 17 14.57 5.60 3.50
N ASP A 18 15.25 6.56 4.11
CA ASP A 18 15.23 6.80 5.55
C ASP A 18 13.82 7.18 6.02
N LEU A 19 13.13 8.05 5.27
CA LEU A 19 11.75 8.43 5.57
C LEU A 19 10.78 7.24 5.43
N SER A 20 10.92 6.45 4.38
CA SER A 20 10.17 5.20 4.20
C SER A 20 10.36 4.24 5.38
N GLU A 21 11.59 4.09 5.83
CA GLU A 21 11.97 3.23 6.96
C GLU A 21 11.33 3.69 8.27
N ILE A 22 11.23 4.99 8.52
CA ILE A 22 10.56 5.55 9.70
C ILE A 22 9.11 5.07 9.77
N TYR A 23 8.34 5.19 8.69
CA TYR A 23 6.95 4.74 8.67
C TYR A 23 6.83 3.23 8.71
N PHE A 24 7.70 2.51 8.03
CA PHE A 24 7.71 1.05 8.07
C PHE A 24 7.93 0.52 9.49
N LYS A 25 8.91 1.06 10.22
CA LYS A 25 9.16 0.70 11.62
C LYS A 25 8.01 1.07 12.55
N ARG A 26 7.32 2.18 12.31
CA ARG A 26 6.11 2.52 13.06
C ARG A 26 5.01 1.48 12.85
N LEU A 27 4.83 1.02 11.61
CA LEU A 27 3.88 -0.03 11.28
C LEU A 27 4.20 -1.36 11.93
N GLU A 28 5.49 -1.75 11.98
CA GLU A 28 5.94 -2.98 12.64
C GLU A 28 5.69 -2.98 14.15
N LYS A 29 5.69 -1.80 14.77
CA LYS A 29 5.46 -1.61 16.21
C LYS A 29 3.99 -1.55 16.60
N LEU A 30 3.08 -1.52 15.66
CA LEU A 30 1.65 -1.51 15.96
C LEU A 30 1.21 -2.79 16.68
N PRO A 31 0.15 -2.71 17.51
CA PRO A 31 -0.42 -3.90 18.15
C PRO A 31 -0.79 -4.97 17.14
N LYS A 32 -0.46 -6.23 17.44
CA LYS A 32 -0.66 -7.36 16.52
C LYS A 32 -2.13 -7.67 16.21
N ASN A 33 -3.04 -7.22 17.05
CA ASN A 33 -4.47 -7.27 16.79
C ASN A 33 -4.94 -6.21 15.77
N ILE A 34 -4.11 -5.19 15.48
CA ILE A 34 -4.37 -4.19 14.42
C ILE A 34 -3.71 -4.64 13.12
N ILE A 35 -2.38 -4.77 13.12
CA ILE A 35 -1.61 -5.32 12.00
C ILE A 35 -0.72 -6.43 12.54
N SER A 36 -1.04 -7.66 12.17
CA SER A 36 -0.31 -8.85 12.65
C SER A 36 1.08 -8.96 12.04
N SER A 37 1.22 -8.61 10.77
CA SER A 37 2.50 -8.57 10.07
C SER A 37 2.44 -7.61 8.88
N ILE A 38 3.58 -7.00 8.57
CA ILE A 38 3.77 -6.17 7.38
C ILE A 38 5.11 -6.51 6.74
N HIS A 39 5.12 -6.65 5.41
CA HIS A 39 6.32 -6.90 4.63
C HIS A 39 6.36 -5.96 3.43
N SER A 40 7.57 -5.60 3.01
CA SER A 40 7.79 -4.79 1.82
C SER A 40 8.91 -5.40 1.00
N LYS A 41 8.68 -5.59 -0.30
CA LYS A 41 9.65 -6.23 -1.20
C LYS A 41 9.65 -5.56 -2.56
N LYS A 42 10.88 -5.33 -3.08
CA LYS A 42 11.08 -4.94 -4.48
C LYS A 42 10.88 -6.15 -5.40
N ILE A 43 10.19 -5.93 -6.51
CA ILE A 43 9.89 -6.95 -7.52
C ILE A 43 10.14 -6.42 -8.93
N ASN A 44 10.27 -7.32 -9.90
CA ASN A 44 10.28 -7.02 -11.32
C ASN A 44 8.95 -7.44 -11.98
N ASN A 45 8.78 -7.18 -13.28
CA ASN A 45 7.54 -7.52 -13.99
C ASN A 45 7.26 -9.04 -14.04
N LYS A 46 8.29 -9.86 -14.07
CA LYS A 46 8.14 -11.33 -14.05
C LYS A 46 7.61 -11.78 -12.68
N ASP A 47 8.20 -11.25 -11.61
CA ASP A 47 7.74 -11.52 -10.24
C ASP A 47 6.29 -11.03 -10.03
N LEU A 48 5.95 -9.86 -10.59
CA LEU A 48 4.61 -9.28 -10.49
C LEU A 48 3.54 -10.26 -10.99
N LYS A 49 3.72 -10.82 -12.18
CA LYS A 49 2.77 -11.78 -12.77
C LYS A 49 2.58 -13.00 -11.88
N LYS A 50 3.66 -13.55 -11.34
CA LYS A 50 3.64 -14.69 -10.44
C LYS A 50 2.92 -14.35 -9.13
N ILE A 51 3.27 -13.23 -8.51
CA ILE A 51 2.69 -12.79 -7.24
C ILE A 51 1.19 -12.53 -7.39
N VAL A 52 0.78 -11.86 -8.45
CA VAL A 52 -0.65 -11.63 -8.75
C VAL A 52 -1.40 -12.97 -8.87
N LYS A 53 -0.85 -13.92 -9.61
CA LYS A 53 -1.44 -15.26 -9.75
C LYS A 53 -1.56 -16.00 -8.41
N ASP A 54 -0.52 -15.94 -7.59
CA ASP A 54 -0.47 -16.64 -6.31
C ASP A 54 -1.45 -16.06 -5.28
N HIS A 55 -1.68 -14.74 -5.31
CA HIS A 55 -2.56 -14.03 -4.38
C HIS A 55 -4.00 -13.86 -4.88
N TYR A 56 -4.24 -14.05 -6.17
CA TYR A 56 -5.56 -13.85 -6.77
C TYR A 56 -6.63 -14.70 -6.06
N LYS A 57 -7.72 -14.07 -5.67
CA LYS A 57 -8.83 -14.65 -4.87
C LYS A 57 -8.48 -15.08 -3.44
N ARG A 58 -7.20 -15.07 -3.05
CA ARG A 58 -6.77 -15.44 -1.68
C ARG A 58 -6.55 -14.19 -0.81
N SER A 59 -6.13 -13.13 -1.44
CA SER A 59 -5.85 -11.83 -0.81
C SER A 59 -6.66 -10.74 -1.51
N TYR A 60 -6.72 -9.58 -0.90
CA TYR A 60 -7.29 -8.40 -1.52
C TYR A 60 -6.18 -7.62 -2.23
N LEU A 61 -6.25 -7.50 -3.55
CA LEU A 61 -5.19 -6.92 -4.38
C LEU A 61 -5.49 -5.44 -4.66
N ILE A 62 -4.62 -4.56 -4.19
CA ILE A 62 -4.75 -3.10 -4.32
C ILE A 62 -3.59 -2.57 -5.13
N PHE A 63 -3.88 -1.96 -6.28
CA PHE A 63 -2.88 -1.35 -7.13
C PHE A 63 -2.96 0.17 -7.04
N LEU A 64 -1.82 0.82 -6.80
CA LEU A 64 -1.75 2.27 -6.94
C LEU A 64 -1.77 2.64 -8.41
N ASP A 65 -2.71 3.50 -8.77
CA ASP A 65 -2.91 3.98 -10.14
C ASP A 65 -3.47 5.40 -10.11
N GLU A 66 -2.98 6.27 -11.00
CA GLU A 66 -3.42 7.68 -11.05
C GLU A 66 -4.92 7.81 -11.36
N ASP A 67 -5.44 6.89 -12.17
CA ASP A 67 -6.85 6.84 -12.56
C ASP A 67 -7.71 6.01 -11.61
N GLY A 68 -7.14 5.57 -10.51
CA GLY A 68 -7.82 4.79 -9.49
C GLY A 68 -8.82 5.61 -8.66
N LYS A 69 -9.47 4.92 -7.75
CA LYS A 69 -10.45 5.53 -6.85
C LYS A 69 -9.76 6.47 -5.86
N ASN A 70 -10.28 7.68 -5.72
CA ASN A 70 -9.85 8.63 -4.70
C ASN A 70 -10.60 8.34 -3.39
N LEU A 71 -9.85 8.12 -2.32
CA LEU A 71 -10.37 7.92 -0.98
C LEU A 71 -9.78 8.97 -0.03
N SER A 72 -10.58 9.44 0.91
CA SER A 72 -10.05 10.18 2.06
C SER A 72 -9.26 9.23 2.97
N SER A 73 -8.44 9.76 3.87
CA SER A 73 -7.72 8.94 4.85
C SER A 73 -8.66 8.11 5.72
N GLU A 74 -9.81 8.65 6.07
CA GLU A 74 -10.84 7.94 6.85
C GLU A 74 -11.52 6.84 6.03
N GLU A 75 -11.83 7.10 4.76
CA GLU A 75 -12.39 6.10 3.85
C GLU A 75 -11.40 4.97 3.63
N LEU A 76 -10.11 5.28 3.46
CA LEU A 76 -9.05 4.28 3.33
C LEU A 76 -8.94 3.44 4.62
N SER A 77 -9.01 4.07 5.79
CA SER A 77 -9.02 3.36 7.07
C SER A 77 -10.20 2.40 7.18
N LYS A 78 -11.40 2.87 6.89
CA LYS A 78 -12.61 2.02 6.87
C LYS A 78 -12.47 0.85 5.89
N PHE A 79 -11.94 1.12 4.70
CA PHE A 79 -11.70 0.09 3.69
C PHE A 79 -10.72 -0.97 4.20
N ILE A 80 -9.53 -0.57 4.66
CA ILE A 80 -8.49 -1.47 5.16
C ILE A 80 -9.04 -2.39 6.26
N PHE A 81 -9.70 -1.80 7.26
CA PHE A 81 -10.16 -2.56 8.43
C PHE A 81 -11.54 -3.21 8.28
N SER A 82 -12.19 -3.07 7.12
CA SER A 82 -13.35 -3.89 6.75
C SER A 82 -12.98 -5.25 6.17
N GLN A 83 -11.71 -5.42 5.73
CA GLN A 83 -11.22 -6.66 5.10
C GLN A 83 -10.67 -7.66 6.14
N ILE A 84 -11.49 -8.03 7.14
CA ILE A 84 -11.05 -8.77 8.32
C ILE A 84 -10.49 -10.16 7.99
N ASP A 85 -11.04 -10.82 6.98
CA ASP A 85 -10.74 -12.24 6.67
C ASP A 85 -9.67 -12.43 5.59
N LYS A 86 -9.13 -11.35 5.03
CA LYS A 86 -8.15 -11.43 3.93
C LYS A 86 -6.89 -10.63 4.22
N SER A 87 -5.77 -11.15 3.74
CA SER A 87 -4.53 -10.37 3.65
C SER A 87 -4.70 -9.26 2.61
N LEU A 88 -4.09 -8.12 2.85
CA LEU A 88 -4.02 -7.02 1.88
C LEU A 88 -2.68 -7.04 1.16
N VAL A 89 -2.70 -6.89 -0.14
CA VAL A 89 -1.50 -6.84 -0.97
C VAL A 89 -1.53 -5.54 -1.78
N PHE A 90 -0.61 -4.64 -1.48
CA PHE A 90 -0.45 -3.37 -2.20
C PHE A 90 0.65 -3.50 -3.26
N PHE A 91 0.39 -2.95 -4.43
CA PHE A 91 1.34 -2.85 -5.52
C PHE A 91 1.61 -1.39 -5.87
N VAL A 92 2.88 -1.00 -5.82
CA VAL A 92 3.36 0.33 -6.23
C VAL A 92 4.17 0.16 -7.51
N GLY A 93 3.66 0.67 -8.62
CA GLY A 93 4.31 0.58 -9.92
C GLY A 93 5.55 1.47 -10.01
N GLY A 94 6.36 1.18 -11.03
CA GLY A 94 7.44 2.06 -11.45
C GLY A 94 6.95 3.17 -12.37
N THR A 95 7.87 3.77 -13.13
CA THR A 95 7.61 4.90 -14.02
C THR A 95 6.50 4.64 -15.06
N ASN A 96 6.37 3.41 -15.53
CA ASN A 96 5.39 3.02 -16.56
C ASN A 96 4.05 2.53 -15.99
N GLY A 97 3.87 2.54 -14.69
CA GLY A 97 2.66 2.04 -14.04
C GLY A 97 2.43 0.54 -14.27
N PHE A 98 1.15 0.15 -14.33
CA PHE A 98 0.72 -1.23 -14.56
C PHE A 98 -0.03 -1.35 -15.89
N SER A 99 0.13 -2.48 -16.57
CA SER A 99 -0.64 -2.78 -17.79
C SER A 99 -2.10 -3.07 -17.45
N SER A 100 -2.99 -2.89 -18.42
CA SER A 100 -4.41 -3.23 -18.27
C SER A 100 -4.64 -4.70 -17.94
N ASP A 101 -3.79 -5.59 -18.46
CA ASP A 101 -3.85 -7.03 -18.17
C ASP A 101 -3.57 -7.35 -16.71
N ILE A 102 -2.72 -6.57 -16.05
CA ILE A 102 -2.46 -6.69 -14.62
C ILE A 102 -3.59 -6.06 -13.81
N LEU A 103 -4.02 -4.86 -14.16
CA LEU A 103 -5.04 -4.11 -13.42
C LEU A 103 -6.40 -4.80 -13.41
N LYS A 104 -6.73 -5.66 -14.38
CA LYS A 104 -7.97 -6.45 -14.35
C LYS A 104 -8.05 -7.44 -13.17
N HIS A 105 -6.93 -7.75 -12.53
CA HIS A 105 -6.89 -8.59 -11.32
C HIS A 105 -7.04 -7.79 -10.02
N ALA A 106 -7.07 -6.47 -10.11
CA ALA A 106 -7.21 -5.61 -8.94
C ALA A 106 -8.61 -5.75 -8.33
N ASP A 107 -8.65 -5.90 -7.02
CA ASP A 107 -9.89 -5.73 -6.25
C ASP A 107 -10.15 -4.24 -6.02
N LEU A 108 -9.08 -3.44 -5.96
CA LEU A 108 -9.14 -1.98 -5.91
C LEU A 108 -7.96 -1.37 -6.66
N THR A 109 -8.23 -0.40 -7.51
CA THR A 109 -7.24 0.57 -7.98
C THR A 109 -7.38 1.83 -7.15
N LEU A 110 -6.30 2.24 -6.50
CA LEU A 110 -6.27 3.34 -5.54
C LEU A 110 -5.42 4.49 -6.08
N SER A 111 -6.02 5.67 -6.18
CA SER A 111 -5.30 6.92 -6.45
C SER A 111 -4.97 7.64 -5.14
N LEU A 112 -3.76 8.19 -5.05
CA LEU A 112 -3.33 9.01 -3.92
C LEU A 112 -3.74 10.48 -4.06
N GLY A 113 -4.49 10.81 -5.09
CA GLY A 113 -4.94 12.15 -5.42
C GLY A 113 -4.88 12.42 -6.91
N ARG A 114 -5.28 13.63 -7.32
CA ARG A 114 -5.35 14.02 -8.73
C ARG A 114 -4.01 14.52 -9.30
N MET A 115 -2.98 14.58 -8.47
CA MET A 115 -1.62 14.91 -8.88
C MET A 115 -0.82 13.64 -9.16
N THR A 116 0.12 13.73 -10.09
CA THR A 116 1.08 12.66 -10.35
C THR A 116 2.24 12.74 -9.35
N PHE A 117 2.58 11.62 -8.74
CA PHE A 117 3.71 11.49 -7.83
C PHE A 117 4.80 10.63 -8.45
N THR A 118 6.06 10.88 -8.07
CA THR A 118 7.11 9.90 -8.34
C THR A 118 6.80 8.59 -7.61
N HIS A 119 7.31 7.46 -8.11
CA HIS A 119 7.11 6.17 -7.46
C HIS A 119 7.66 6.13 -6.01
N SER A 120 8.73 6.86 -5.73
CA SER A 120 9.28 6.98 -4.37
C SER A 120 8.32 7.68 -3.42
N PHE A 121 7.76 8.83 -3.82
CA PHE A 121 6.76 9.53 -3.02
C PHE A 121 5.48 8.71 -2.88
N ALA A 122 5.03 8.06 -3.94
CA ALA A 122 3.85 7.20 -3.87
C ALA A 122 4.02 6.09 -2.82
N LYS A 123 5.18 5.44 -2.77
CA LYS A 123 5.49 4.44 -1.74
C LYS A 123 5.50 5.03 -0.33
N ILE A 124 6.14 6.18 -0.13
CA ILE A 124 6.22 6.85 1.17
C ILE A 124 4.83 7.28 1.64
N ILE A 125 4.04 7.90 0.75
CA ILE A 125 2.67 8.31 1.06
C ILE A 125 1.81 7.10 1.42
N LEU A 126 1.93 6.00 0.69
CA LEU A 126 1.20 4.77 0.99
C LEU A 126 1.52 4.26 2.40
N LEU A 127 2.80 4.17 2.76
CA LEU A 127 3.21 3.73 4.10
C LEU A 127 2.66 4.65 5.20
N GLU A 128 2.74 5.96 5.00
CA GLU A 128 2.17 6.96 5.91
C GLU A 128 0.65 6.78 6.04
N GLN A 129 -0.06 6.60 4.94
CA GLN A 129 -1.52 6.45 4.95
C GLN A 129 -1.97 5.12 5.55
N ILE A 130 -1.22 4.03 5.41
CA ILE A 130 -1.49 2.78 6.12
C ILE A 130 -1.30 2.99 7.62
N TYR A 131 -0.23 3.67 8.05
CA TYR A 131 0.00 4.01 9.45
C TYR A 131 -1.12 4.92 9.99
N ARG A 132 -1.49 5.97 9.27
CA ARG A 132 -2.60 6.86 9.60
C ARG A 132 -3.92 6.10 9.74
N SER A 133 -4.20 5.19 8.83
CA SER A 133 -5.39 4.32 8.88
C SER A 133 -5.45 3.50 10.16
N ALA A 134 -4.33 2.95 10.58
CA ALA A 134 -4.24 2.19 11.83
C ALA A 134 -4.45 3.11 13.06
N THR A 135 -3.90 4.32 13.03
CA THR A 135 -4.10 5.30 14.11
C THR A 135 -5.54 5.77 14.21
N ILE A 136 -6.23 5.95 13.08
CA ILE A 136 -7.68 6.23 13.05
C ILE A 136 -8.45 5.08 13.69
N LYS A 137 -8.14 3.83 13.30
CA LYS A 137 -8.77 2.62 13.86
C LYS A 137 -8.60 2.51 15.37
N MET A 138 -7.47 2.96 15.90
CA MET A 138 -7.16 2.93 17.34
C MET A 138 -7.62 4.18 18.11
N ASN A 139 -8.28 5.12 17.47
CA ASN A 139 -8.60 6.43 18.04
C ASN A 139 -7.37 7.18 18.60
N HIS A 140 -6.23 7.02 17.96
CA HIS A 140 -4.98 7.67 18.33
C HIS A 140 -4.93 9.10 17.75
N PRO A 141 -4.39 10.12 18.48
CA PRO A 141 -4.44 11.53 18.07
C PRO A 141 -3.50 11.90 16.90
N TYR A 142 -2.88 10.95 16.23
CA TYR A 142 -2.04 11.21 15.06
C TYR A 142 -2.83 11.83 13.91
N HIS A 143 -4.02 11.29 13.62
CA HIS A 143 -4.90 11.86 12.59
C HIS A 143 -5.63 13.07 13.15
N ARG A 144 -5.58 14.17 12.41
CA ARG A 144 -6.34 15.38 12.67
C ARG A 144 -7.05 15.77 11.37
N GLU A 145 -8.32 16.10 11.48
CA GLU A 145 -9.11 16.66 10.40
C GLU A 145 -8.74 18.12 10.12
#